data_26dbc9411e1b950682b0441933b5a641
#
_entry.id   26dbc9411e1b950682b0441933b5a641
#
_cell.length_a   1.000
_cell.length_b   1.000
_cell.length_c   1.000
_cell.angle_alpha   90.00
_cell.angle_beta   90.00
_cell.angle_gamma   90.00
#
_symmetry.space_group_name_H-M   'P 1'
#
loop_
_entity.id
_entity.type
_entity.pdbx_description
1 polymer ?
#
loop_
_entity_poly.entity_id
_entity_poly.type
_entity_poly.pdbx_seq_one_letter_code
_entity_poly.pdbx_strand_id
1 'polypeptide(L)'
;MINESIVNVYQTMFHGDYPCPCLSCWLFYGDLRASVIVGTSIPISIMLTLIAMSFMGFSLNVISLTSLVLGVGMMVDNSINVLDGCFRAKEKMNFYDAAIEGSRVMINSIIGGTATTCVVFIPLSMLSGMSGQLFKQLGFTIVFSLIASLFSAVTIVPLCYYQWHPVEKEKAPVAGFIRSCQEWYRAHMPSIIPKNGLIIGGSLLLLVASFGLASQLRMELMVAVDEGIVDWRSRQNRAFQLQR
;
A
#
# COMPACT_ATOMS: atom_id res chain seq x y z
N MET A 1 8.59 17.46 15.65
CA MET A 1 8.38 17.01 14.26
C MET A 1 8.76 15.55 14.03
N ILE A 2 10.05 15.14 14.09
CA ILE A 2 10.43 13.73 13.81
C ILE A 2 9.79 12.76 14.83
N ASN A 3 9.81 13.07 16.13
CA ASN A 3 9.15 12.27 17.16
C ASN A 3 7.62 12.19 16.95
N GLU A 4 6.99 13.27 16.58
CA GLU A 4 5.56 13.29 16.28
C GLU A 4 5.25 12.47 15.03
N SER A 5 6.10 12.55 14.01
CA SER A 5 5.94 11.72 12.80
C SER A 5 6.14 10.24 13.10
N ILE A 6 7.09 9.87 13.95
CA ILE A 6 7.29 8.49 14.39
C ILE A 6 6.09 8.01 15.21
N VAL A 7 5.59 8.85 16.12
CA VAL A 7 4.37 8.54 16.90
C VAL A 7 3.16 8.42 16.00
N ASN A 8 3.03 9.30 14.99
CA ASN A 8 1.94 9.22 14.02
C ASN A 8 2.02 7.96 13.16
N VAL A 9 3.22 7.55 12.71
CA VAL A 9 3.42 6.28 12.00
C VAL A 9 3.06 5.10 12.90
N TYR A 10 3.51 5.12 14.15
CA TYR A 10 3.16 4.08 15.12
C TYR A 10 1.66 4.05 15.42
N GLN A 11 1.03 5.21 15.63
CA GLN A 11 -0.41 5.32 15.82
C GLN A 11 -1.20 4.87 14.59
N THR A 12 -0.76 5.24 13.39
CA THR A 12 -1.40 4.80 12.14
C THR A 12 -1.29 3.28 11.96
N MET A 13 -0.20 2.67 12.40
CA MET A 13 0.01 1.22 12.31
C MET A 13 -0.74 0.43 13.36
N PHE A 14 -0.86 0.95 14.61
CA PHE A 14 -1.36 0.18 15.75
C PHE A 14 -2.65 0.74 16.36
N HIS A 15 -2.95 2.03 16.21
CA HIS A 15 -4.10 2.70 16.84
C HIS A 15 -4.89 3.57 15.85
N GLY A 16 -4.56 3.53 14.54
CA GLY A 16 -5.20 4.41 13.56
C GLY A 16 -6.71 4.19 13.47
N ASP A 17 -7.45 5.25 13.24
CA ASP A 17 -8.87 5.26 12.87
C ASP A 17 -9.14 4.51 11.54
N TYR A 18 -8.07 4.04 10.89
CA TYR A 18 -8.14 3.15 9.74
C TYR A 18 -8.19 1.69 10.23
N PRO A 19 -9.07 0.87 9.66
CA PRO A 19 -9.14 -0.54 10.01
C PRO A 19 -7.75 -1.14 9.82
N CYS A 20 -7.15 -1.57 10.94
CA CYS A 20 -5.84 -2.21 10.94
C CYS A 20 -5.83 -3.28 9.82
N PRO A 21 -4.76 -3.40 9.02
CA PRO A 21 -4.68 -4.44 7.98
C PRO A 21 -5.05 -5.82 8.49
N CYS A 22 -4.76 -6.09 9.77
CA CYS A 22 -5.20 -7.31 10.45
C CYS A 22 -6.73 -7.41 10.57
N LEU A 23 -7.43 -6.29 10.81
CA LEU A 23 -8.90 -6.29 10.89
C LEU A 23 -9.52 -6.53 9.51
N SER A 24 -8.95 -5.92 8.47
CA SER A 24 -9.39 -6.19 7.10
C SER A 24 -9.21 -7.67 6.73
N CYS A 25 -8.04 -8.23 7.01
CA CYS A 25 -7.79 -9.67 6.78
C CYS A 25 -8.73 -10.56 7.60
N TRP A 26 -9.00 -10.21 8.87
CA TRP A 26 -9.97 -10.96 9.69
C TRP A 26 -11.38 -10.88 9.11
N LEU A 27 -11.76 -9.74 8.56
CA LEU A 27 -13.06 -9.55 7.93
C LEU A 27 -13.24 -10.44 6.70
N PHE A 28 -12.17 -10.63 5.90
CA PHE A 28 -12.18 -11.43 4.67
C PHE A 28 -12.04 -12.94 4.95
N TYR A 29 -11.06 -13.34 5.74
CA TYR A 29 -10.77 -14.77 5.98
C TYR A 29 -11.55 -15.36 7.16
N GLY A 30 -12.09 -14.53 8.05
CA GLY A 30 -12.82 -14.97 9.24
C GLY A 30 -11.95 -15.71 10.28
N ASP A 31 -10.64 -15.81 10.04
CA ASP A 31 -9.68 -16.45 10.96
C ASP A 31 -8.62 -15.46 11.44
N LEU A 32 -8.48 -15.36 12.77
CA LEU A 32 -7.47 -14.53 13.41
C LEU A 32 -6.05 -14.97 13.07
N ARG A 33 -5.82 -16.27 12.84
CA ARG A 33 -4.49 -16.80 12.51
C ARG A 33 -4.01 -16.28 11.17
N ALA A 34 -4.88 -16.25 10.14
CA ALA A 34 -4.60 -15.68 8.84
C ALA A 34 -4.24 -14.20 8.95
N SER A 35 -5.01 -13.45 9.75
CA SER A 35 -4.77 -12.02 9.98
C SER A 35 -3.44 -11.75 10.69
N VAL A 36 -3.09 -12.57 11.68
CA VAL A 36 -1.81 -12.45 12.40
C VAL A 36 -0.63 -12.77 11.49
N ILE A 37 -0.74 -13.73 10.56
CA ILE A 37 0.31 -14.03 9.57
C ILE A 37 0.63 -12.78 8.74
N VAL A 38 -0.39 -12.16 8.14
CA VAL A 38 -0.22 -10.93 7.37
C VAL A 38 0.27 -9.80 8.25
N GLY A 39 -0.30 -9.65 9.46
CA GLY A 39 0.09 -8.63 10.42
C GLY A 39 1.55 -8.74 10.87
N THR A 40 2.10 -9.94 10.99
CA THR A 40 3.50 -10.17 11.37
C THR A 40 4.47 -9.84 10.23
N SER A 41 4.05 -10.00 8.96
CA SER A 41 4.89 -9.68 7.81
C SER A 41 5.19 -8.18 7.69
N ILE A 42 4.28 -7.32 8.16
CA ILE A 42 4.41 -5.86 8.08
C ILE A 42 5.63 -5.34 8.89
N PRO A 43 5.71 -5.57 10.22
CA PRO A 43 6.84 -5.07 10.99
C PRO A 43 8.18 -5.62 10.52
N ILE A 44 8.22 -6.86 10.05
CA ILE A 44 9.44 -7.46 9.50
C ILE A 44 9.85 -6.75 8.22
N SER A 45 8.92 -6.50 7.31
CA SER A 45 9.19 -5.76 6.07
C SER A 45 9.66 -4.33 6.34
N ILE A 46 9.09 -3.67 7.33
CA ILE A 46 9.52 -2.33 7.76
C ILE A 46 10.94 -2.36 8.30
N MET A 47 11.26 -3.30 9.18
CA MET A 47 12.61 -3.43 9.73
C MET A 47 13.64 -3.67 8.65
N LEU A 48 13.35 -4.56 7.69
CA LEU A 48 14.20 -4.79 6.53
C LEU A 48 14.37 -3.52 5.68
N THR A 49 13.31 -2.75 5.49
CA THR A 49 13.36 -1.47 4.76
C THR A 49 14.24 -0.46 5.47
N LEU A 50 14.10 -0.32 6.79
CA LEU A 50 14.94 0.60 7.59
C LEU A 50 16.42 0.20 7.54
N ILE A 51 16.71 -1.10 7.60
CA ILE A 51 18.07 -1.62 7.44
C ILE A 51 18.61 -1.27 6.05
N ALA A 52 17.86 -1.50 4.98
CA ALA A 52 18.27 -1.15 3.62
C ALA A 52 18.52 0.35 3.45
N MET A 53 17.65 1.20 4.00
CA MET A 53 17.83 2.66 4.01
C MET A 53 19.10 3.08 4.74
N SER A 54 19.38 2.47 5.89
CA SER A 54 20.58 2.74 6.68
C SER A 54 21.85 2.41 5.91
N PHE A 55 21.90 1.27 5.21
CA PHE A 55 23.04 0.89 4.34
C PHE A 55 23.28 1.88 3.20
N MET A 56 22.22 2.50 2.68
CA MET A 56 22.31 3.49 1.60
C MET A 56 22.55 4.92 2.11
N GLY A 57 22.65 5.10 3.43
CA GLY A 57 22.90 6.42 4.04
C GLY A 57 21.71 7.38 3.98
N PHE A 58 20.49 6.88 3.77
CA PHE A 58 19.28 7.71 3.81
C PHE A 58 18.89 8.03 5.25
N SER A 59 18.56 9.31 5.51
CA SER A 59 18.06 9.76 6.81
C SER A 59 16.54 9.57 6.93
N LEU A 60 16.10 9.28 8.16
CA LEU A 60 14.67 9.29 8.48
C LEU A 60 14.18 10.74 8.57
N ASN A 61 13.31 11.12 7.67
CA ASN A 61 12.64 12.42 7.65
C ASN A 61 11.14 12.24 7.37
N VAL A 62 10.38 13.33 7.35
CA VAL A 62 8.93 13.30 7.10
C VAL A 62 8.60 12.61 5.76
N ILE A 63 9.42 12.84 4.73
CA ILE A 63 9.20 12.27 3.39
C ILE A 63 9.41 10.76 3.40
N SER A 64 10.52 10.29 4.00
CA SER A 64 10.79 8.85 4.09
C SER A 64 9.77 8.13 4.97
N LEU A 65 9.29 8.75 6.04
CA LEU A 65 8.23 8.20 6.88
C LEU A 65 6.89 8.13 6.13
N THR A 66 6.52 9.19 5.40
CA THR A 66 5.32 9.18 4.55
C THR A 66 5.42 8.11 3.46
N SER A 67 6.61 7.97 2.85
CA SER A 67 6.87 6.94 1.84
C SER A 67 6.76 5.52 2.43
N LEU A 68 7.21 5.35 3.67
CA LEU A 68 7.09 4.07 4.39
C LEU A 68 5.63 3.72 4.65
N VAL A 69 4.81 4.69 5.09
CA VAL A 69 3.36 4.49 5.27
C VAL A 69 2.68 4.10 3.96
N LEU A 70 3.03 4.79 2.85
CA LEU A 70 2.53 4.42 1.53
C LEU A 70 2.97 3.00 1.13
N GLY A 71 4.24 2.66 1.41
CA GLY A 71 4.79 1.33 1.17
C GLY A 71 4.08 0.22 1.95
N VAL A 72 3.62 0.49 3.18
CA VAL A 72 2.90 -0.49 4.00
C VAL A 72 1.65 -1.04 3.31
N GLY A 73 0.86 -0.18 2.66
CA GLY A 73 -0.30 -0.63 1.89
C GLY A 73 0.08 -1.63 0.79
N MET A 74 1.16 -1.36 0.06
CA MET A 74 1.64 -2.26 -1.00
C MET A 74 2.31 -3.53 -0.45
N MET A 75 2.90 -3.46 0.76
CA MET A 75 3.51 -4.61 1.43
C MET A 75 2.46 -5.66 1.81
N VAL A 76 1.30 -5.22 2.27
CA VAL A 76 0.21 -6.09 2.70
C VAL A 76 -0.29 -6.94 1.54
N ASP A 77 -0.39 -6.37 0.34
CA ASP A 77 -0.88 -7.06 -0.85
C ASP A 77 -0.03 -8.29 -1.21
N ASN A 78 1.29 -8.18 -1.12
CA ASN A 78 2.19 -9.32 -1.39
C ASN A 78 1.93 -10.47 -0.41
N SER A 79 1.76 -10.17 0.86
CA SER A 79 1.50 -11.16 1.91
C SER A 79 0.13 -11.82 1.77
N ILE A 80 -0.89 -11.04 1.42
CA ILE A 80 -2.25 -11.54 1.15
C ILE A 80 -2.25 -12.49 -0.05
N ASN A 81 -1.56 -12.12 -1.14
CA ASN A 81 -1.50 -12.94 -2.35
C ASN A 81 -0.83 -14.30 -2.09
N VAL A 82 0.28 -14.34 -1.33
CA VAL A 82 0.92 -15.60 -0.96
C VAL A 82 0.00 -16.44 -0.07
N LEU A 83 -0.64 -15.82 0.91
CA LEU A 83 -1.55 -16.50 1.82
C LEU A 83 -2.76 -17.11 1.07
N ASP A 84 -3.35 -16.36 0.14
CA ASP A 84 -4.44 -16.85 -0.72
C ASP A 84 -3.98 -18.03 -1.59
N GLY A 85 -2.77 -17.96 -2.14
CA GLY A 85 -2.16 -19.08 -2.86
C GLY A 85 -2.03 -20.35 -2.00
N CYS A 86 -1.62 -20.21 -0.73
CA CYS A 86 -1.52 -21.31 0.20
C CYS A 86 -2.90 -21.91 0.56
N PHE A 87 -3.94 -21.08 0.74
CA PHE A 87 -5.29 -21.55 0.96
C PHE A 87 -5.83 -22.35 -0.22
N ARG A 88 -5.67 -21.84 -1.44
CA ARG A 88 -6.10 -22.54 -2.66
C ARG A 88 -5.38 -23.87 -2.86
N ALA A 89 -4.09 -23.92 -2.57
CA ALA A 89 -3.32 -25.18 -2.64
C ALA A 89 -3.78 -26.20 -1.58
N LYS A 90 -4.20 -25.71 -0.39
CA LYS A 90 -4.68 -26.56 0.72
C LYS A 90 -5.93 -27.36 0.39
N GLU A 91 -6.77 -26.91 -0.54
CA GLU A 91 -7.94 -27.67 -0.98
C GLU A 91 -7.57 -29.07 -1.54
N LYS A 92 -6.35 -29.22 -2.02
CA LYS A 92 -5.88 -30.44 -2.72
C LYS A 92 -4.71 -31.13 -2.04
N MET A 93 -4.04 -30.49 -1.07
CA MET A 93 -2.76 -30.94 -0.51
C MET A 93 -2.73 -30.78 1.02
N ASN A 94 -1.68 -31.36 1.65
CA ASN A 94 -1.38 -31.15 3.07
C ASN A 94 -0.87 -29.74 3.34
N PHE A 95 -0.84 -29.29 4.60
CA PHE A 95 -0.39 -27.94 4.98
C PHE A 95 1.05 -27.65 4.55
N TYR A 96 1.95 -28.63 4.63
CA TYR A 96 3.34 -28.49 4.22
C TYR A 96 3.45 -28.27 2.70
N ASP A 97 2.84 -29.15 1.92
CA ASP A 97 2.87 -29.06 0.46
C ASP A 97 2.11 -27.82 -0.04
N ALA A 98 1.01 -27.46 0.62
CA ALA A 98 0.24 -26.26 0.31
C ALA A 98 1.03 -24.96 0.56
N ALA A 99 1.83 -24.90 1.62
CA ALA A 99 2.70 -23.76 1.88
C ALA A 99 3.75 -23.58 0.77
N ILE A 100 4.36 -24.67 0.32
CA ILE A 100 5.41 -24.64 -0.72
C ILE A 100 4.78 -24.36 -2.09
N GLU A 101 3.79 -25.12 -2.50
CA GLU A 101 3.21 -25.02 -3.85
C GLU A 101 2.39 -23.73 -4.01
N GLY A 102 1.63 -23.32 -2.98
CA GLY A 102 0.91 -22.07 -2.98
C GLY A 102 1.83 -20.86 -3.17
N SER A 103 2.96 -20.84 -2.45
CA SER A 103 3.97 -19.80 -2.60
C SER A 103 4.62 -19.83 -3.98
N ARG A 104 4.97 -21.03 -4.48
CA ARG A 104 5.59 -21.23 -5.79
C ARG A 104 4.72 -20.74 -6.94
N VAL A 105 3.42 -20.98 -6.89
CA VAL A 105 2.49 -20.52 -7.93
C VAL A 105 2.37 -19.00 -7.92
N MET A 106 2.35 -18.38 -6.73
CA MET A 106 2.17 -16.93 -6.59
C MET A 106 3.44 -16.11 -6.82
N ILE A 107 4.64 -16.68 -6.64
CA ILE A 107 5.91 -15.94 -6.66
C ILE A 107 6.13 -15.18 -7.97
N ASN A 108 5.82 -15.77 -9.12
CA ASN A 108 6.00 -15.13 -10.41
C ASN A 108 5.07 -13.93 -10.60
N SER A 109 3.83 -14.03 -10.13
CA SER A 109 2.86 -12.94 -10.17
C SER A 109 3.28 -11.78 -9.28
N ILE A 110 3.75 -12.08 -8.07
CA ILE A 110 4.17 -11.08 -7.08
C ILE A 110 5.46 -10.38 -7.53
N ILE A 111 6.43 -11.12 -8.06
CA ILE A 111 7.67 -10.55 -8.62
C ILE A 111 7.30 -9.62 -9.79
N GLY A 112 6.43 -10.05 -10.70
CA GLY A 112 5.99 -9.22 -11.82
C GLY A 112 5.31 -7.93 -11.38
N GLY A 113 4.38 -8.00 -10.43
CA GLY A 113 3.70 -6.85 -9.84
C GLY A 113 4.66 -5.89 -9.13
N THR A 114 5.54 -6.43 -8.29
CA THR A 114 6.57 -5.65 -7.59
C THR A 114 7.54 -4.99 -8.57
N ALA A 115 8.02 -5.71 -9.59
CA ALA A 115 8.90 -5.17 -10.62
C ALA A 115 8.24 -4.03 -11.40
N THR A 116 6.97 -4.20 -11.78
CA THR A 116 6.20 -3.15 -12.47
C THR A 116 6.11 -1.89 -11.64
N THR A 117 5.84 -2.00 -10.35
CA THR A 117 5.79 -0.87 -9.43
C THR A 117 7.17 -0.22 -9.27
N CYS A 118 8.24 -1.01 -9.12
CA CYS A 118 9.61 -0.50 -9.04
C CYS A 118 10.01 0.30 -10.29
N VAL A 119 9.64 -0.19 -11.49
CA VAL A 119 9.91 0.50 -12.76
C VAL A 119 9.27 1.89 -12.81
N VAL A 120 8.15 2.11 -12.14
CA VAL A 120 7.51 3.43 -12.05
C VAL A 120 8.27 4.35 -11.08
N PHE A 121 8.73 3.85 -9.93
CA PHE A 121 9.36 4.67 -8.89
C PHE A 121 10.86 4.94 -9.16
N ILE A 122 11.57 4.09 -9.88
CA ILE A 122 13.00 4.29 -10.21
C ILE A 122 13.20 5.58 -11.04
N PRO A 123 12.51 5.84 -12.16
CA PRO A 123 12.65 7.07 -12.90
C PRO A 123 12.29 8.33 -12.09
N LEU A 124 11.29 8.22 -11.21
CA LEU A 124 10.89 9.30 -10.32
C LEU A 124 12.04 9.71 -9.38
N SER A 125 12.84 8.73 -8.95
CA SER A 125 14.02 8.96 -8.10
C SER A 125 15.21 9.59 -8.85
N MET A 126 15.19 9.63 -10.18
CA MET A 126 16.24 10.20 -11.02
C MET A 126 15.99 11.68 -11.41
N LEU A 127 14.89 12.26 -10.96
CA LEU A 127 14.60 13.67 -11.20
C LEU A 127 15.66 14.59 -10.59
N SER A 128 15.94 15.70 -11.26
CA SER A 128 16.93 16.70 -10.81
C SER A 128 16.26 17.92 -10.16
N GLY A 129 17.04 18.69 -9.37
CA GLY A 129 16.56 19.89 -8.71
C GLY A 129 15.99 19.64 -7.31
N MET A 130 15.36 20.66 -6.71
CA MET A 130 14.81 20.61 -5.35
C MET A 130 13.73 19.52 -5.21
N SER A 131 12.80 19.47 -6.17
CA SER A 131 11.79 18.40 -6.23
C SER A 131 12.42 17.02 -6.41
N GLY A 132 13.54 16.93 -7.16
CA GLY A 132 14.25 15.68 -7.36
C GLY A 132 14.82 15.09 -6.07
N GLN A 133 15.30 15.92 -5.15
CA GLN A 133 15.78 15.44 -3.84
C GLN A 133 14.66 14.80 -3.02
N LEU A 134 13.47 15.39 -3.05
CA LEU A 134 12.29 14.87 -2.37
C LEU A 134 11.83 13.53 -2.97
N PHE A 135 11.68 13.49 -4.29
CA PHE A 135 11.23 12.30 -5.02
C PHE A 135 12.26 11.17 -5.01
N LYS A 136 13.55 11.51 -4.98
CA LYS A 136 14.63 10.51 -4.86
C LYS A 136 14.48 9.71 -3.57
N GLN A 137 14.30 10.38 -2.45
CA GLN A 137 14.16 9.70 -1.17
C GLN A 137 12.86 8.91 -1.08
N LEU A 138 11.75 9.49 -1.56
CA LEU A 138 10.46 8.82 -1.66
C LEU A 138 10.55 7.55 -2.52
N GLY A 139 11.07 7.67 -3.74
CA GLY A 139 11.14 6.55 -4.69
C GLY A 139 11.98 5.39 -4.18
N PHE A 140 13.19 5.67 -3.68
CA PHE A 140 14.04 4.61 -3.13
C PHE A 140 13.45 3.95 -1.88
N THR A 141 12.83 4.70 -0.98
CA THR A 141 12.16 4.14 0.20
C THR A 141 11.06 3.16 -0.21
N ILE A 142 10.24 3.51 -1.20
CA ILE A 142 9.17 2.64 -1.70
C ILE A 142 9.79 1.38 -2.36
N VAL A 143 10.81 1.53 -3.19
CA VAL A 143 11.47 0.38 -3.84
C VAL A 143 12.04 -0.58 -2.80
N PHE A 144 12.74 -0.08 -1.77
CA PHE A 144 13.26 -0.93 -0.70
C PHE A 144 12.14 -1.60 0.09
N SER A 145 11.05 -0.88 0.36
CA SER A 145 9.90 -1.45 1.06
C SER A 145 9.23 -2.57 0.28
N LEU A 146 9.12 -2.43 -1.04
CA LEU A 146 8.56 -3.46 -1.92
C LEU A 146 9.45 -4.71 -1.99
N ILE A 147 10.76 -4.53 -2.10
CA ILE A 147 11.73 -5.66 -2.10
C ILE A 147 11.71 -6.37 -0.75
N ALA A 148 11.70 -5.62 0.35
CA ALA A 148 11.60 -6.18 1.69
C ALA A 148 10.30 -6.97 1.90
N SER A 149 9.19 -6.43 1.41
CA SER A 149 7.89 -7.10 1.44
C SER A 149 7.87 -8.39 0.62
N LEU A 150 8.42 -8.35 -0.59
CA LEU A 150 8.53 -9.54 -1.43
C LEU A 150 9.29 -10.66 -0.71
N PHE A 151 10.44 -10.31 -0.10
CA PHE A 151 11.23 -11.27 0.67
C PHE A 151 10.45 -11.82 1.87
N SER A 152 9.80 -10.96 2.65
CA SER A 152 8.97 -11.35 3.78
C SER A 152 7.80 -12.23 3.36
N ALA A 153 7.11 -11.87 2.29
CA ALA A 153 5.94 -12.60 1.79
C ALA A 153 6.32 -14.03 1.32
N VAL A 154 7.46 -14.20 0.68
CA VAL A 154 7.90 -15.50 0.16
C VAL A 154 8.49 -16.40 1.24
N THR A 155 9.08 -15.82 2.30
CA THR A 155 9.76 -16.61 3.35
C THR A 155 8.91 -16.78 4.60
N ILE A 156 8.40 -15.68 5.15
CA ILE A 156 7.75 -15.68 6.46
C ILE A 156 6.30 -16.13 6.38
N VAL A 157 5.56 -15.68 5.36
CA VAL A 157 4.14 -16.03 5.23
C VAL A 157 3.93 -17.55 5.10
N PRO A 158 4.62 -18.29 4.20
CA PRO A 158 4.42 -19.74 4.10
C PRO A 158 4.93 -20.50 5.34
N LEU A 159 5.98 -20.00 6.01
CA LEU A 159 6.47 -20.56 7.25
C LEU A 159 5.42 -20.45 8.37
N CYS A 160 4.87 -19.28 8.58
CA CYS A 160 3.82 -19.05 9.56
C CYS A 160 2.53 -19.79 9.19
N TYR A 161 2.21 -19.88 7.90
CA TYR A 161 1.07 -20.68 7.41
C TYR A 161 1.22 -22.15 7.80
N TYR A 162 2.39 -22.74 7.57
CA TYR A 162 2.66 -24.11 7.96
C TYR A 162 2.63 -24.31 9.48
N GLN A 163 3.13 -23.35 10.28
CA GLN A 163 3.22 -23.49 11.74
C GLN A 163 1.86 -23.31 12.43
N TRP A 164 1.04 -22.37 11.96
CA TRP A 164 -0.20 -21.99 12.66
C TRP A 164 -1.46 -22.64 12.09
N HIS A 165 -1.36 -23.31 10.95
CA HIS A 165 -2.47 -24.04 10.31
C HIS A 165 -3.76 -23.19 10.26
N PRO A 166 -3.76 -22.02 9.64
CA PRO A 166 -4.96 -21.19 9.53
C PRO A 166 -6.02 -21.92 8.70
N VAL A 167 -7.29 -21.72 9.05
CA VAL A 167 -8.41 -22.33 8.35
C VAL A 167 -9.28 -21.23 7.79
N GLU A 168 -9.48 -21.24 6.48
CA GLU A 168 -10.46 -20.36 5.86
C GLU A 168 -11.87 -20.74 6.34
N LYS A 169 -12.54 -19.82 7.03
CA LYS A 169 -13.89 -20.05 7.53
C LYS A 169 -14.91 -19.58 6.49
N GLU A 170 -15.75 -20.50 6.02
CA GLU A 170 -16.89 -20.18 5.14
C GLU A 170 -17.84 -19.11 5.71
N LYS A 171 -17.78 -18.86 7.01
CA LYS A 171 -18.61 -17.88 7.74
C LYS A 171 -17.84 -16.60 8.08
N ALA A 172 -16.97 -16.10 7.19
CA ALA A 172 -16.43 -14.77 7.36
C ALA A 172 -17.56 -13.72 7.41
N PRO A 173 -17.46 -12.67 8.23
CA PRO A 173 -18.52 -11.66 8.39
C PRO A 173 -19.01 -11.06 7.07
N VAL A 174 -18.12 -10.96 6.09
CA VAL A 174 -18.40 -10.37 4.75
C VAL A 174 -18.73 -11.44 3.70
N ALA A 175 -18.61 -12.75 4.02
CA ALA A 175 -18.84 -13.82 3.04
C ALA A 175 -20.24 -13.76 2.39
N GLY A 176 -21.27 -13.38 3.15
CA GLY A 176 -22.61 -13.17 2.62
C GLY A 176 -22.70 -12.05 1.59
N PHE A 177 -22.07 -10.92 1.86
CA PHE A 177 -22.02 -9.79 0.93
C PHE A 177 -21.21 -10.13 -0.33
N ILE A 178 -20.06 -10.77 -0.17
CA ILE A 178 -19.22 -11.21 -1.29
C ILE A 178 -19.98 -12.22 -2.17
N ARG A 179 -20.68 -13.17 -1.56
CA ARG A 179 -21.49 -14.17 -2.28
C ARG A 179 -22.61 -13.50 -3.08
N SER A 180 -23.32 -12.55 -2.49
CA SER A 180 -24.34 -11.75 -3.21
C SER A 180 -23.75 -10.94 -4.36
N CYS A 181 -22.58 -10.33 -4.17
CA CYS A 181 -21.88 -9.62 -5.25
C CYS A 181 -21.45 -10.58 -6.37
N GLN A 182 -20.95 -11.77 -6.03
CA GLN A 182 -20.57 -12.79 -7.01
C GLN A 182 -21.78 -13.32 -7.79
N GLU A 183 -22.89 -13.56 -7.14
CA GLU A 183 -24.13 -13.98 -7.78
C GLU A 183 -24.68 -12.92 -8.71
N TRP A 184 -24.69 -11.66 -8.26
CA TRP A 184 -25.06 -10.52 -9.09
C TRP A 184 -24.15 -10.40 -10.33
N TYR A 185 -22.85 -10.53 -10.14
CA TYR A 185 -21.86 -10.50 -11.22
C TYR A 185 -22.08 -11.63 -12.22
N ARG A 186 -22.25 -12.88 -11.73
CA ARG A 186 -22.52 -14.05 -12.57
C ARG A 186 -23.84 -13.90 -13.37
N ALA A 187 -24.85 -13.29 -12.76
CA ALA A 187 -26.15 -13.10 -13.43
C ALA A 187 -26.08 -12.03 -14.55
N HIS A 188 -25.28 -10.96 -14.34
CA HIS A 188 -25.25 -9.83 -15.28
C HIS A 188 -24.15 -9.94 -16.35
N MET A 189 -23.02 -10.62 -16.07
CA MET A 189 -21.91 -10.74 -17.00
C MET A 189 -22.28 -11.35 -18.36
N PRO A 190 -23.06 -12.42 -18.46
CA PRO A 190 -23.45 -12.99 -19.77
C PRO A 190 -24.22 -12.00 -20.64
N SER A 191 -24.96 -11.07 -20.04
CA SER A 191 -25.72 -10.04 -20.75
C SER A 191 -24.87 -8.83 -21.15
N ILE A 192 -23.76 -8.62 -20.47
CA ILE A 192 -22.85 -7.49 -20.63
C ILE A 192 -21.78 -7.80 -21.70
N ILE A 193 -21.25 -9.01 -21.73
CA ILE A 193 -20.19 -9.44 -22.66
C ILE A 193 -20.55 -9.21 -24.14
N PRO A 194 -21.77 -9.53 -24.63
CA PRO A 194 -22.11 -9.28 -26.03
C PRO A 194 -22.21 -7.79 -26.41
N LYS A 195 -22.36 -6.89 -25.41
CA LYS A 195 -22.42 -5.45 -25.60
C LYS A 195 -21.06 -4.75 -25.44
N ASN A 196 -19.97 -5.45 -25.76
CA ASN A 196 -18.59 -5.00 -25.60
C ASN A 196 -18.32 -3.60 -26.20
N GLY A 197 -18.87 -3.30 -27.39
CA GLY A 197 -18.71 -1.99 -28.02
C GLY A 197 -19.27 -0.83 -27.21
N LEU A 198 -20.41 -1.04 -26.55
CA LEU A 198 -21.03 -0.01 -25.70
C LEU A 198 -20.23 0.24 -24.42
N ILE A 199 -19.63 -0.81 -23.84
CA ILE A 199 -18.81 -0.70 -22.65
C ILE A 199 -17.49 0.00 -22.96
N ILE A 200 -16.81 -0.43 -24.05
CA ILE A 200 -15.57 0.20 -24.51
C ILE A 200 -15.83 1.67 -24.87
N GLY A 201 -16.90 1.96 -25.59
CA GLY A 201 -17.28 3.34 -25.93
C GLY A 201 -17.58 4.19 -24.69
N GLY A 202 -18.31 3.63 -23.71
CA GLY A 202 -18.58 4.30 -22.43
C GLY A 202 -17.33 4.57 -21.60
N SER A 203 -16.42 3.61 -21.50
CA SER A 203 -15.16 3.77 -20.79
C SER A 203 -14.25 4.81 -21.47
N LEU A 204 -14.20 4.83 -22.81
CA LEU A 204 -13.44 5.81 -23.57
C LEU A 204 -14.03 7.22 -23.39
N LEU A 205 -15.36 7.35 -23.41
CA LEU A 205 -16.03 8.63 -23.18
C LEU A 205 -15.76 9.14 -21.75
N LEU A 206 -15.81 8.27 -20.77
CA LEU A 206 -15.48 8.61 -19.36
C LEU A 206 -14.02 9.06 -19.23
N LEU A 207 -13.10 8.40 -19.92
CA LEU A 207 -11.68 8.77 -19.96
C LEU A 207 -11.49 10.16 -20.59
N VAL A 208 -12.12 10.45 -21.72
CA VAL A 208 -12.05 11.77 -22.38
C VAL A 208 -12.66 12.86 -21.49
N ALA A 209 -13.81 12.58 -20.86
CA ALA A 209 -14.43 13.50 -19.92
C ALA A 209 -13.53 13.78 -18.70
N SER A 210 -12.86 12.74 -18.18
CA SER A 210 -11.88 12.88 -17.08
C SER A 210 -10.70 13.77 -17.46
N PHE A 211 -10.14 13.62 -18.67
CA PHE A 211 -9.09 14.50 -19.17
C PHE A 211 -9.57 15.97 -19.33
N GLY A 212 -10.81 16.14 -19.81
CA GLY A 212 -11.42 17.48 -19.91
C GLY A 212 -11.60 18.15 -18.52
N LEU A 213 -11.98 17.40 -17.51
CA LEU A 213 -12.06 17.90 -16.14
C LEU A 213 -10.67 18.15 -15.54
N ALA A 214 -9.71 17.25 -15.78
CA ALA A 214 -8.35 17.39 -15.31
C ALA A 214 -7.65 18.67 -15.84
N SER A 215 -7.98 19.10 -17.05
CA SER A 215 -7.43 20.34 -17.63
C SER A 215 -7.87 21.62 -16.91
N GLN A 216 -8.94 21.55 -16.09
CA GLN A 216 -9.43 22.67 -15.27
C GLN A 216 -8.79 22.71 -13.88
N LEU A 217 -8.05 21.67 -13.48
CA LEU A 217 -7.37 21.62 -12.18
C LEU A 217 -6.11 22.51 -12.22
N ARG A 218 -5.95 23.33 -11.18
CA ARG A 218 -4.72 24.10 -11.00
C ARG A 218 -3.62 23.16 -10.51
N MET A 219 -2.48 23.19 -11.19
CA MET A 219 -1.27 22.48 -10.73
C MET A 219 -0.53 23.36 -9.72
N GLU A 220 -0.64 23.02 -8.45
CA GLU A 220 0.16 23.60 -7.38
C GLU A 220 1.14 22.54 -6.87
N LEU A 221 2.44 22.83 -6.96
CA LEU A 221 3.51 21.91 -6.51
C LEU A 221 3.60 21.81 -4.98
N MET A 222 3.20 22.86 -4.28
CA MET A 222 3.15 22.91 -2.82
C MET A 222 1.84 23.59 -2.42
N VAL A 223 1.09 22.92 -1.55
CA VAL A 223 0.04 23.60 -0.81
C VAL A 223 0.73 24.65 0.06
N ALA A 224 0.29 25.90 -0.03
CA ALA A 224 0.77 26.94 0.87
C ALA A 224 0.36 26.52 2.30
N VAL A 225 1.30 25.93 3.02
CA VAL A 225 1.12 25.63 4.44
C VAL A 225 1.18 26.99 5.13
N ASP A 226 0.03 27.43 5.61
CA ASP A 226 -0.04 28.59 6.50
C ASP A 226 0.56 28.13 7.85
N GLU A 227 1.89 28.29 7.98
CA GLU A 227 2.64 27.84 9.16
C GLU A 227 2.28 28.63 10.42
N GLY A 228 1.30 29.52 10.37
CA GLY A 228 0.93 30.35 11.51
C GLY A 228 2.10 31.21 12.04
N ILE A 229 3.19 31.32 11.28
CA ILE A 229 4.31 32.20 11.58
C ILE A 229 3.81 33.63 11.47
N VAL A 230 3.38 34.17 12.58
CA VAL A 230 3.13 35.59 12.71
C VAL A 230 4.44 36.26 12.36
N ASP A 231 4.52 36.83 11.15
CA ASP A 231 5.71 37.55 10.68
C ASP A 231 5.95 38.76 11.59
N TRP A 232 6.76 38.55 12.61
CA TRP A 232 7.19 39.59 13.57
C TRP A 232 7.85 40.75 12.87
N ARG A 233 8.41 40.54 11.68
CA ARG A 233 9.02 41.61 10.85
C ARG A 233 8.00 42.65 10.38
N SER A 234 6.81 42.23 10.04
CA SER A 234 5.77 43.15 9.57
C SER A 234 5.21 44.01 10.72
N ARG A 235 5.21 43.51 11.94
CA ARG A 235 4.81 44.28 13.14
C ARG A 235 5.89 45.27 13.57
N GLN A 236 7.16 44.89 13.51
CA GLN A 236 8.26 45.82 13.83
C GLN A 236 8.31 46.99 12.88
N ASN A 237 8.17 46.81 11.59
CA ASN A 237 8.15 47.90 10.61
C ASN A 237 6.95 48.84 10.78
N ARG A 238 5.78 48.37 11.21
CA ARG A 238 4.65 49.26 11.53
C ARG A 238 4.85 50.03 12.82
N ALA A 239 5.47 49.44 13.82
CA ALA A 239 5.79 50.16 15.06
C ALA A 239 6.81 51.26 14.86
N PHE A 240 7.80 51.06 13.98
CA PHE A 240 8.80 52.08 13.62
C PHE A 240 8.21 53.23 12.77
N GLN A 241 7.16 52.97 11.98
CA GLN A 241 6.52 54.05 11.17
C GLN A 241 5.54 54.92 12.00
N LEU A 242 5.04 54.42 13.13
CA LEU A 242 4.16 55.20 14.02
C LEU A 242 4.92 56.08 15.02
N GLN A 243 6.26 55.98 15.08
CA GLN A 243 7.12 56.82 15.93
C GLN A 243 7.83 57.97 15.15
N ARG A 244 7.50 58.16 13.89
CA ARG A 244 7.90 59.34 13.09
C ARG A 244 6.70 60.23 12.81
#